data_cda1ffc98fa19a4649b4a5b4986885e6
#
_entry.id   cda1ffc98fa19a4649b4a5b4986885e6
#
_cell.length_a   1.000
_cell.length_b   1.000
_cell.length_c   1.000
_cell.angle_alpha   90.00
_cell.angle_beta   90.00
_cell.angle_gamma   90.00
#
_symmetry.space_group_name_H-M   'P 1'
#
loop_
_entity.id
_entity.type
_entity.pdbx_description
1 polymer ?
#
loop_
_entity_poly.entity_id
_entity_poly.type
_entity_poly.pdbx_seq_one_letter_code
_entity_poly.pdbx_strand_id
1 'polypeptide(L)'
;MISSVDHLIIAVNDLDQATENYKKILGISPCWKGKHDELGIRNVLFNLENTYLELISPHEDGPGTDFIRPLIEEKGDHLAGIALGTDNVELVKENLAKNI
;
A
#
# COMPACT_ATOMS: atom_id res chain seq x y z
N MET A 1 7.27 15.37 13.93
CA MET A 1 6.02 15.64 13.19
C MET A 1 6.04 14.89 11.89
N ILE A 2 4.93 14.87 11.20
CA ILE A 2 4.88 14.26 9.85
C ILE A 2 5.61 15.20 8.90
N SER A 3 6.57 14.65 8.15
CA SER A 3 7.48 15.45 7.31
C SER A 3 7.55 14.98 5.86
N SER A 4 6.98 13.82 5.54
CA SER A 4 7.10 13.26 4.19
C SER A 4 5.94 12.33 3.88
N VAL A 5 5.79 12.04 2.59
CA VAL A 5 5.03 10.89 2.13
C VAL A 5 5.99 9.73 1.98
N ASP A 6 5.81 8.68 2.79
CA ASP A 6 6.68 7.51 2.73
C ASP A 6 6.37 6.67 1.49
N HIS A 7 5.11 6.33 1.29
CA HIS A 7 4.70 5.63 0.08
C HIS A 7 3.20 5.73 -0.17
N LEU A 8 2.81 5.37 -1.40
CA LEU A 8 1.41 5.27 -1.83
C LEU A 8 1.02 3.80 -1.90
N ILE A 9 -0.20 3.49 -1.48
CA ILE A 9 -0.73 2.12 -1.42
C ILE A 9 -1.93 2.02 -2.35
N ILE A 10 -1.83 1.13 -3.34
CA ILE A 10 -2.90 0.85 -4.29
C ILE A 10 -3.38 -0.59 -4.09
N ALA A 11 -4.67 -0.75 -3.82
CA ALA A 11 -5.30 -2.05 -3.71
C ALA A 11 -5.75 -2.51 -5.10
N VAL A 12 -5.35 -3.72 -5.49
CA VAL A 12 -5.66 -4.29 -6.81
C VAL A 12 -6.22 -5.69 -6.65
N ASN A 13 -7.11 -6.06 -7.56
CA ASN A 13 -7.71 -7.40 -7.54
C ASN A 13 -6.74 -8.47 -8.06
N ASP A 14 -6.08 -8.20 -9.17
CA ASP A 14 -5.14 -9.11 -9.82
C ASP A 14 -3.73 -8.50 -9.77
N LEU A 15 -2.92 -8.96 -8.81
CA LEU A 15 -1.61 -8.40 -8.57
C LEU A 15 -0.67 -8.59 -9.76
N ASP A 16 -0.70 -9.75 -10.38
CA ASP A 16 0.21 -10.05 -11.50
C ASP A 16 -0.11 -9.17 -12.70
N GLN A 17 -1.40 -9.01 -13.04
CA GLN A 17 -1.80 -8.14 -14.14
C GLN A 17 -1.51 -6.66 -13.83
N ALA A 18 -1.82 -6.23 -12.61
CA ALA A 18 -1.52 -4.85 -12.19
C ALA A 18 -0.02 -4.56 -12.24
N THR A 19 0.80 -5.51 -11.81
CA THR A 19 2.26 -5.37 -11.88
C THR A 19 2.72 -5.14 -13.32
N GLU A 20 2.21 -5.90 -14.28
CA GLU A 20 2.56 -5.73 -15.70
C GLU A 20 2.10 -4.37 -16.22
N ASN A 21 0.90 -3.93 -15.83
CA ASN A 21 0.37 -2.62 -16.23
C ASN A 21 1.25 -1.49 -15.70
N TYR A 22 1.62 -1.55 -14.43
CA TYR A 22 2.45 -0.50 -13.81
C TYR A 22 3.88 -0.50 -14.34
N LYS A 23 4.44 -1.66 -14.69
CA LYS A 23 5.74 -1.71 -15.40
C LYS A 23 5.69 -0.87 -16.68
N LYS A 24 4.61 -0.99 -17.44
CA LYS A 24 4.44 -0.23 -18.69
C LYS A 24 4.24 1.26 -18.42
N ILE A 25 3.41 1.61 -17.45
CA ILE A 25 3.11 3.00 -17.10
C ILE A 25 4.34 3.72 -16.58
N LEU A 26 5.08 3.09 -15.67
CA LEU A 26 6.22 3.69 -14.99
C LEU A 26 7.55 3.52 -15.75
N GLY A 27 7.62 2.56 -16.65
CA GLY A 27 8.86 2.28 -17.40
C GLY A 27 9.95 1.64 -16.55
N ILE A 28 9.59 1.03 -15.41
CA ILE A 28 10.54 0.39 -14.50
C ILE A 28 10.00 -0.98 -14.06
N SER A 29 10.89 -1.83 -13.56
CA SER A 29 10.52 -3.11 -12.97
C SER A 29 10.33 -2.95 -11.45
N PRO A 30 9.52 -3.80 -10.82
CA PRO A 30 9.39 -3.76 -9.37
C PRO A 30 10.71 -4.09 -8.68
N CYS A 31 10.95 -3.46 -7.54
CA CYS A 31 12.14 -3.69 -6.72
C CYS A 31 11.91 -4.75 -5.63
N TRP A 32 10.67 -5.11 -5.39
CA TRP A 32 10.29 -6.07 -4.36
C TRP A 32 8.98 -6.76 -4.70
N LYS A 33 8.90 -8.05 -4.40
CA LYS A 33 7.66 -8.84 -4.40
C LYS A 33 7.65 -9.66 -3.13
N GLY A 34 6.52 -9.70 -2.45
CA GLY A 34 6.42 -10.42 -1.20
C GLY A 34 4.99 -10.68 -0.76
N LYS A 35 4.86 -11.12 0.47
CA LYS A 35 3.56 -11.37 1.08
C LYS A 35 3.64 -11.09 2.57
N HIS A 36 2.49 -10.74 3.14
CA HIS A 36 2.28 -10.59 4.57
C HIS A 36 1.33 -11.69 5.01
N ASP A 37 1.88 -12.82 5.44
CA ASP A 37 1.08 -14.01 5.77
C ASP A 37 0.06 -13.74 6.87
N GLU A 38 0.42 -12.95 7.87
CA GLU A 38 -0.48 -12.60 8.97
C GLU A 38 -1.69 -11.80 8.50
N LEU A 39 -1.54 -11.01 7.45
CA LEU A 39 -2.60 -10.19 6.89
C LEU A 39 -3.35 -10.86 5.74
N GLY A 40 -2.78 -11.92 5.18
CA GLY A 40 -3.36 -12.63 4.03
C GLY A 40 -3.20 -11.90 2.70
N ILE A 41 -2.28 -10.94 2.60
CA ILE A 41 -2.08 -10.14 1.39
C ILE A 41 -0.71 -10.40 0.75
N ARG A 42 -0.65 -10.15 -0.56
CA ARG A 42 0.60 -10.07 -1.33
C ARG A 42 0.87 -8.64 -1.72
N ASN A 43 2.14 -8.31 -1.93
CA ASN A 43 2.52 -6.95 -2.32
C ASN A 43 3.63 -6.92 -3.35
N VAL A 44 3.68 -5.81 -4.09
CA VAL A 44 4.73 -5.49 -5.05
C VAL A 44 5.11 -4.03 -4.84
N LEU A 45 6.40 -3.73 -4.83
CA LEU A 45 6.90 -2.37 -4.66
C LEU A 45 7.61 -1.88 -5.92
N PHE A 46 7.33 -0.64 -6.29
CA PHE A 46 8.05 0.09 -7.35
C PHE A 46 8.72 1.31 -6.73
N ASN A 47 10.04 1.42 -6.88
CA ASN A 47 10.76 2.63 -6.44
C ASN A 47 10.58 3.75 -7.44
N LEU A 48 10.09 4.89 -6.95
CA LEU A 48 10.12 6.16 -7.65
C LEU A 48 11.26 6.99 -7.08
N GLU A 49 11.56 8.13 -7.71
CA GLU A 49 12.70 8.96 -7.30
C GLU A 49 12.56 9.48 -5.85
N ASN A 50 11.37 9.87 -5.46
CA ASN A 50 11.12 10.53 -4.17
C ASN A 50 10.22 9.74 -3.22
N THR A 51 9.74 8.57 -3.62
CA THR A 51 8.86 7.73 -2.81
C THR A 51 8.81 6.34 -3.44
N TYR A 52 7.94 5.46 -2.95
CA TYR A 52 7.65 4.22 -3.66
C TYR A 52 6.15 3.96 -3.73
N LEU A 53 5.78 3.13 -4.69
CA LEU A 53 4.40 2.70 -4.92
C LEU A 53 4.27 1.26 -4.48
N GLU A 54 3.32 0.98 -3.60
CA GLU A 54 3.00 -0.37 -3.17
C GLU A 54 1.67 -0.82 -3.76
N LEU A 55 1.69 -1.93 -4.49
CA LEU A 55 0.48 -2.62 -4.90
C LEU A 55 0.20 -3.73 -3.88
N ILE A 56 -1.03 -3.79 -3.39
CA ILE A 56 -1.47 -4.86 -2.48
C ILE A 56 -2.67 -5.59 -3.06
N SER A 57 -2.76 -6.88 -2.78
CA SER A 57 -3.85 -7.71 -3.28
C SER A 57 -4.22 -8.77 -2.24
N PRO A 58 -5.51 -9.12 -2.13
CA PRO A 58 -5.92 -10.29 -1.34
C PRO A 58 -5.26 -11.55 -1.91
N HIS A 59 -4.77 -12.41 -1.02
CA HIS A 59 -4.12 -13.66 -1.40
C HIS A 59 -4.77 -14.85 -0.71
N GLU A 60 -4.94 -14.75 0.60
CA GLU A 60 -5.59 -15.78 1.42
C GLU A 60 -6.38 -15.10 2.55
N ASP A 61 -7.09 -15.88 3.35
CA ASP A 61 -7.86 -15.33 4.45
C ASP A 61 -6.94 -14.65 5.46
N GLY A 62 -7.40 -13.51 5.98
CA GLY A 62 -6.67 -12.73 6.96
C GLY A 62 -7.28 -11.34 7.13
N PRO A 63 -6.86 -10.61 8.18
CA PRO A 63 -7.45 -9.30 8.48
C PRO A 63 -7.21 -8.25 7.38
N GLY A 64 -6.08 -8.32 6.68
CA GLY A 64 -5.82 -7.43 5.55
C GLY A 64 -6.76 -7.70 4.39
N THR A 65 -6.94 -8.97 4.04
CA THR A 65 -7.89 -9.40 3.02
C THR A 65 -9.31 -9.01 3.39
N ASP A 66 -9.72 -9.23 4.64
CA ASP A 66 -11.06 -8.87 5.12
C ASP A 66 -11.32 -7.37 4.99
N PHE A 67 -10.29 -6.55 5.14
CA PHE A 67 -10.40 -5.11 5.00
C PHE A 67 -10.47 -4.66 3.54
N ILE A 68 -9.58 -5.17 2.66
CA ILE A 68 -9.47 -4.63 1.30
C ILE A 68 -10.40 -5.28 0.28
N ARG A 69 -10.75 -6.56 0.44
CA ARG A 69 -11.59 -7.26 -0.54
C ARG A 69 -12.95 -6.60 -0.77
N PRO A 70 -13.70 -6.23 0.28
CA PRO A 70 -14.97 -5.52 0.07
C PRO A 70 -14.81 -4.19 -0.65
N LEU A 71 -13.72 -3.46 -0.39
CA LEU A 71 -13.46 -2.18 -1.05
C LEU A 71 -13.14 -2.38 -2.53
N ILE A 72 -12.38 -3.41 -2.88
CA ILE A 72 -12.11 -3.75 -4.27
C ILE A 72 -13.39 -4.17 -5.01
N GLU A 73 -14.25 -4.94 -4.37
CA GLU A 73 -15.53 -5.35 -4.94
C GLU A 73 -16.44 -4.14 -5.21
N GLU A 74 -16.42 -3.14 -4.35
CA GLU A 74 -17.20 -1.92 -4.50
C GLU A 74 -16.60 -0.93 -5.49
N LYS A 75 -15.28 -0.70 -5.40
CA LYS A 75 -14.60 0.40 -6.10
C LYS A 75 -13.72 -0.05 -7.27
N GLY A 76 -13.42 -1.34 -7.37
CA GLY A 76 -12.36 -1.84 -8.24
C GLY A 76 -10.98 -1.52 -7.66
N ASP A 77 -9.97 -1.55 -8.52
CA ASP A 77 -8.62 -1.15 -8.13
C ASP A 77 -8.61 0.34 -7.76
N HIS A 78 -7.97 0.70 -6.65
CA HIS A 78 -8.06 2.07 -6.14
C HIS A 78 -6.88 2.42 -5.24
N LEU A 79 -6.66 3.71 -5.07
CA LEU A 79 -5.73 4.23 -4.08
C LEU A 79 -6.29 3.94 -2.68
N ALA A 80 -5.68 3.00 -1.98
CA ALA A 80 -6.17 2.52 -0.68
C ALA A 80 -5.65 3.36 0.48
N GLY A 81 -4.48 3.98 0.33
CA GLY A 81 -3.91 4.76 1.41
C GLY A 81 -2.62 5.46 1.04
N ILE A 82 -2.19 6.31 1.94
CA ILE A 82 -0.93 7.02 1.87
C ILE A 82 -0.23 6.79 3.20
N ALA A 83 0.98 6.25 3.15
CA ALA A 83 1.81 6.12 4.35
C ALA A 83 2.62 7.39 4.53
N LEU A 84 2.47 8.03 5.66
CA LEU A 84 3.16 9.26 5.98
C LEU A 84 4.39 8.98 6.85
N GLY A 85 5.47 9.68 6.56
CA GLY A 85 6.73 9.50 7.26
C GLY A 85 6.92 10.52 8.37
N THR A 86 7.49 10.06 9.49
CA THR A 86 7.85 10.91 10.62
C THR A 86 9.14 10.39 11.27
N ASP A 87 9.87 11.28 11.89
CA ASP A 87 11.03 10.95 12.70
C ASP A 87 10.65 10.60 14.16
N ASN A 88 9.38 10.81 14.53
CA ASN A 88 8.90 10.53 15.90
C ASN A 88 7.44 10.09 15.90
N VAL A 89 7.23 8.78 15.80
CA VAL A 89 5.89 8.15 15.77
C VAL A 89 5.14 8.43 17.08
N GLU A 90 5.82 8.39 18.22
CA GLU A 90 5.16 8.59 19.51
C GLU A 90 4.62 10.02 19.66
N LEU A 91 5.35 11.01 19.19
CA LEU A 91 4.89 12.39 19.20
C LEU A 91 3.64 12.58 18.32
N VAL A 92 3.62 11.95 17.16
CA VAL A 92 2.45 11.98 16.26
C VAL A 92 1.25 11.35 16.94
N LYS A 93 1.41 10.19 17.58
CA LYS A 93 0.34 9.53 18.34
C LYS A 93 -0.21 10.43 19.44
N GLU A 94 0.66 11.09 20.21
CA GLU A 94 0.25 12.01 21.26
C GLU A 94 -0.56 13.17 20.70
N ASN A 95 -0.11 13.76 19.60
CA ASN A 95 -0.82 14.87 18.96
C ASN A 95 -2.19 14.45 18.44
N LEU A 96 -2.29 13.27 17.83
CA LEU A 96 -3.58 12.74 17.38
C LEU A 96 -4.54 12.51 18.54
N ALA A 97 -4.05 11.96 19.66
CA ALA A 97 -4.88 11.72 20.84
C ALA A 97 -5.42 12.99 21.44
N LYS A 98 -4.67 14.12 21.36
CA LYS A 98 -5.09 15.40 21.89
C LYS A 98 -6.06 16.17 21.00
N ASN A 99 -6.00 15.97 19.69
CA ASN A 99 -6.67 16.82 18.71
C ASN A 99 -7.78 16.12 17.91
N ILE A 100 -7.97 14.86 18.19
CA ILE A 100 -9.05 14.05 17.64
C ILE A 100 -9.81 13.35 18.78
#